data_f42559c6290472ab36af9bf04889a2de
#
_entry.id   f42559c6290472ab36af9bf04889a2de
#
_cell.length_a   1.000
_cell.length_b   1.000
_cell.length_c   1.000
_cell.angle_alpha   90.00
_cell.angle_beta   90.00
_cell.angle_gamma   90.00
#
_symmetry.space_group_name_H-M   'P 1'
#
loop_
_entity.id
_entity.type
_entity.pdbx_description
1 polymer ?
#
loop_
_entity_poly.entity_id
_entity_poly.type
_entity_poly.pdbx_seq_one_letter_code
_entity_poly.pdbx_strand_id
1 'polypeptide(L)'
;MECVRKLTNDLYWVGADDRRLALFENIHPIPRGVSYNSYLLLDEKTVLFDTADWSVCKQFLENVEGVLKGRKLDYLIINHVEPDHAASIEEVLLRHPETTVISNEQAFTLMDQFGYRVEGEKQIVVKEGDTQKFGKHTIAFVAAPMVHWPEAMVSFDLTTGTLFSADAFGSFGALGGRIFNDEVDFDRDWLDDARRYYTNIVGKYGPFVMDLLGKASQLDIKMICPLHGPVWRNNIKYIVDKYIHWATYEPEEKGVLLVYASMYGNTESTASVLAAKLAEKGMTNIHMYDVSKTDISYLISDAFKYSHLVLASVTYNLGIYPKMLNFLEDMKALNLQKRIVGIIENGSWACTVGGLMTEFLENNMKAMTVLQDGVTINSRMTGGLMRTEGRSPVFSRK
;
A
#
# COMPACT_ATOMS: atom_id res chain seq x y z
N MET A 1 -3.58 -20.95 -23.35
CA MET A 1 -4.94 -20.79 -22.73
C MET A 1 -4.97 -19.42 -22.10
N GLU A 2 -5.87 -18.57 -22.53
CA GLU A 2 -5.89 -17.15 -22.20
C GLU A 2 -6.75 -16.90 -20.97
N CYS A 3 -6.25 -16.09 -20.02
CA CYS A 3 -6.98 -15.61 -18.85
C CYS A 3 -7.14 -14.09 -18.96
N VAL A 4 -7.96 -13.64 -19.91
CA VAL A 4 -8.14 -12.22 -20.22
C VAL A 4 -9.52 -11.72 -19.85
N ARG A 5 -9.64 -10.44 -19.52
CA ARG A 5 -10.92 -9.78 -19.31
C ARG A 5 -11.02 -8.50 -20.15
N LYS A 6 -12.17 -8.33 -20.77
CA LYS A 6 -12.47 -7.13 -21.53
C LYS A 6 -12.95 -6.02 -20.61
N LEU A 7 -12.30 -4.84 -20.65
CA LEU A 7 -12.70 -3.68 -19.88
C LEU A 7 -13.67 -2.80 -20.65
N THR A 8 -13.30 -2.48 -21.91
CA THR A 8 -14.12 -1.72 -22.86
C THR A 8 -14.20 -2.48 -24.19
N ASN A 9 -14.69 -1.87 -25.24
CA ASN A 9 -14.75 -2.53 -26.56
C ASN A 9 -13.37 -2.87 -27.14
N ASP A 10 -12.34 -2.17 -26.71
CA ASP A 10 -10.98 -2.18 -27.27
C ASP A 10 -9.87 -2.25 -26.21
N LEU A 11 -10.19 -2.13 -24.91
CA LEU A 11 -9.24 -2.26 -23.82
C LEU A 11 -9.44 -3.60 -23.10
N TYR A 12 -8.34 -4.31 -22.87
CA TYR A 12 -8.32 -5.64 -22.24
C TYR A 12 -7.34 -5.69 -21.07
N TRP A 13 -7.72 -6.30 -19.97
CA TRP A 13 -6.80 -6.76 -18.94
C TRP A 13 -6.11 -8.03 -19.43
N VAL A 14 -4.79 -8.02 -19.45
CA VAL A 14 -3.94 -9.11 -19.92
C VAL A 14 -2.91 -9.56 -18.89
N GLY A 15 -3.00 -9.03 -17.68
CA GLY A 15 -2.16 -9.38 -16.56
C GLY A 15 -2.31 -10.82 -16.08
N ALA A 16 -1.74 -11.13 -14.92
CA ALA A 16 -1.85 -12.46 -14.32
C ALA A 16 -1.85 -12.38 -12.78
N ASP A 17 -2.40 -13.43 -12.15
CA ASP A 17 -2.38 -13.60 -10.69
C ASP A 17 -1.23 -14.52 -10.27
N ASP A 18 -0.45 -14.14 -9.26
CA ASP A 18 0.45 -15.04 -8.55
C ASP A 18 -0.12 -15.43 -7.18
N ARG A 19 -0.40 -16.72 -7.00
CA ARG A 19 -0.86 -17.33 -5.74
C ARG A 19 0.20 -18.21 -5.08
N ARG A 20 1.40 -18.26 -5.65
CA ARG A 20 2.51 -19.08 -5.15
C ARG A 20 3.50 -18.25 -4.36
N LEU A 21 3.57 -16.94 -4.63
CA LEU A 21 4.44 -16.01 -3.92
C LEU A 21 3.96 -15.88 -2.48
N ALA A 22 4.87 -16.16 -1.54
CA ALA A 22 4.56 -16.07 -0.11
C ALA A 22 4.74 -14.65 0.45
N LEU A 23 5.74 -13.93 -0.08
CA LEU A 23 6.12 -12.59 0.37
C LEU A 23 6.23 -11.65 -0.84
N PHE A 24 5.49 -10.54 -0.82
CA PHE A 24 5.67 -9.43 -1.75
C PHE A 24 6.93 -8.64 -1.34
N GLU A 25 7.75 -8.21 -2.31
CA GLU A 25 9.07 -7.59 -2.07
C GLU A 25 9.96 -8.40 -1.10
N ASN A 26 9.72 -9.70 -1.00
CA ASN A 26 10.41 -10.61 -0.06
C ASN A 26 10.30 -10.19 1.43
N ILE A 27 9.32 -9.39 1.79
CA ILE A 27 9.10 -8.87 3.16
C ILE A 27 7.64 -8.95 3.60
N HIS A 28 6.65 -8.65 2.76
CA HIS A 28 5.25 -8.57 3.14
C HIS A 28 4.49 -9.86 2.85
N PRO A 29 3.98 -10.59 3.85
CA PRO A 29 3.19 -11.80 3.63
C PRO A 29 1.93 -11.51 2.78
N ILE A 30 1.71 -12.30 1.74
CA ILE A 30 0.54 -12.18 0.86
C ILE A 30 -0.23 -13.50 0.77
N PRO A 31 -0.93 -13.91 1.83
CA PRO A 31 -1.62 -15.20 1.87
C PRO A 31 -2.72 -15.35 0.81
N ARG A 32 -3.22 -14.25 0.26
CA ARG A 32 -4.19 -14.21 -0.84
C ARG A 32 -3.54 -14.05 -2.22
N GLY A 33 -2.18 -14.08 -2.29
CA GLY A 33 -1.43 -13.81 -3.50
C GLY A 33 -1.45 -12.33 -3.89
N VAL A 34 -1.13 -12.05 -5.16
CA VAL A 34 -1.10 -10.73 -5.75
C VAL A 34 -1.50 -10.81 -7.22
N SER A 35 -2.09 -9.76 -7.78
CA SER A 35 -2.27 -9.60 -9.22
C SER A 35 -1.20 -8.65 -9.78
N TYR A 36 -0.64 -9.00 -10.91
CA TYR A 36 0.19 -8.12 -11.74
C TYR A 36 -0.63 -7.72 -12.95
N ASN A 37 -1.17 -6.50 -12.91
CA ASN A 37 -2.08 -6.02 -13.93
C ASN A 37 -1.29 -5.40 -15.08
N SER A 38 -1.71 -5.72 -16.29
CA SER A 38 -1.27 -5.08 -17.51
C SER A 38 -2.47 -4.95 -18.45
N TYR A 39 -2.44 -3.95 -19.32
CA TYR A 39 -3.60 -3.62 -20.13
C TYR A 39 -3.21 -3.47 -21.60
N LEU A 40 -4.03 -4.03 -22.51
CA LEU A 40 -3.78 -3.98 -23.93
C LEU A 40 -4.92 -3.25 -24.64
N LEU A 41 -4.58 -2.14 -25.28
CA LEU A 41 -5.49 -1.36 -26.12
C LEU A 41 -5.36 -1.78 -27.59
N LEU A 42 -6.49 -2.10 -28.22
CA LEU A 42 -6.61 -2.43 -29.64
C LEU A 42 -7.30 -1.30 -30.40
N ASP A 43 -6.54 -0.32 -30.84
CA ASP A 43 -7.02 0.76 -31.72
C ASP A 43 -6.40 0.64 -33.14
N GLU A 44 -6.24 1.71 -33.91
CA GLU A 44 -5.44 1.74 -35.14
C GLU A 44 -4.03 1.26 -34.85
N LYS A 45 -3.48 1.71 -33.74
CA LYS A 45 -2.26 1.23 -33.11
C LYS A 45 -2.59 0.37 -31.89
N THR A 46 -1.80 -0.65 -31.66
CA THR A 46 -1.90 -1.48 -30.47
C THR A 46 -0.94 -0.97 -29.41
N VAL A 47 -1.42 -0.85 -28.18
CA VAL A 47 -0.65 -0.28 -27.06
C VAL A 47 -0.76 -1.19 -25.83
N LEU A 48 0.36 -1.67 -25.33
CA LEU A 48 0.46 -2.38 -24.08
C LEU A 48 0.86 -1.39 -22.97
N PHE A 49 0.19 -1.43 -21.83
CA PHE A 49 0.49 -0.62 -20.64
C PHE A 49 1.10 -1.51 -19.58
N ASP A 50 2.36 -1.24 -19.25
CA ASP A 50 3.21 -1.99 -18.33
C ASP A 50 3.30 -3.50 -18.66
N THR A 51 4.14 -4.23 -17.96
CA THR A 51 4.27 -5.67 -18.11
C THR A 51 3.92 -6.37 -16.79
N ALA A 52 4.45 -7.55 -16.53
CA ALA A 52 4.18 -8.32 -15.33
C ALA A 52 5.46 -8.93 -14.77
N ASP A 53 5.40 -9.35 -13.52
CA ASP A 53 6.48 -10.05 -12.84
C ASP A 53 6.91 -11.32 -13.59
N TRP A 54 8.20 -11.64 -13.47
CA TRP A 54 8.78 -12.81 -14.10
C TRP A 54 8.09 -14.12 -13.69
N SER A 55 7.60 -14.22 -12.46
CA SER A 55 6.90 -15.41 -11.95
C SER A 55 5.65 -15.79 -12.74
N VAL A 56 5.02 -14.82 -13.40
CA VAL A 56 3.79 -14.96 -14.20
C VAL A 56 3.99 -14.63 -15.68
N CYS A 57 5.21 -14.33 -16.10
CA CYS A 57 5.57 -13.88 -17.46
C CYS A 57 4.95 -14.76 -18.55
N LYS A 58 5.04 -16.09 -18.41
CA LYS A 58 4.46 -17.02 -19.40
C LYS A 58 2.95 -16.79 -19.59
N GLN A 59 2.17 -16.70 -18.52
CA GLN A 59 0.73 -16.49 -18.61
C GLN A 59 0.41 -15.12 -19.18
N PHE A 60 1.13 -14.10 -18.74
CA PHE A 60 1.01 -12.73 -19.26
C PHE A 60 1.23 -12.68 -20.77
N LEU A 61 2.31 -13.28 -21.28
CA LEU A 61 2.62 -13.31 -22.71
C LEU A 61 1.56 -14.10 -23.51
N GLU A 62 1.08 -15.24 -22.99
CA GLU A 62 -0.04 -15.98 -23.61
C GLU A 62 -1.31 -15.12 -23.70
N ASN A 63 -1.60 -14.30 -22.67
CA ASN A 63 -2.72 -13.38 -22.67
C ASN A 63 -2.58 -12.28 -23.72
N VAL A 64 -1.39 -11.65 -23.82
CA VAL A 64 -1.10 -10.62 -24.81
C VAL A 64 -1.28 -11.15 -26.23
N GLU A 65 -0.65 -12.29 -26.55
CA GLU A 65 -0.75 -12.93 -27.85
C GLU A 65 -2.19 -13.32 -28.22
N GLY A 66 -2.92 -13.82 -27.23
CA GLY A 66 -4.33 -14.21 -27.41
C GLY A 66 -5.26 -13.04 -27.75
N VAL A 67 -4.97 -11.87 -27.21
CA VAL A 67 -5.73 -10.64 -27.52
C VAL A 67 -5.25 -10.02 -28.82
N LEU A 68 -3.95 -9.99 -29.10
CA LEU A 68 -3.38 -9.48 -30.36
C LEU A 68 -3.86 -10.27 -31.59
N LYS A 69 -4.02 -11.59 -31.47
CA LYS A 69 -4.45 -12.49 -32.56
C LYS A 69 -3.64 -12.27 -33.86
N GLY A 70 -2.33 -12.12 -33.71
CA GLY A 70 -1.43 -11.90 -34.83
C GLY A 70 -1.31 -10.44 -35.29
N ARG A 71 -2.00 -9.49 -34.64
CA ARG A 71 -1.70 -8.05 -34.86
C ARG A 71 -0.32 -7.74 -34.30
N LYS A 72 0.35 -6.78 -34.91
CA LYS A 72 1.62 -6.22 -34.41
C LYS A 72 1.36 -5.50 -33.08
N LEU A 73 2.29 -5.58 -32.13
CA LEU A 73 2.33 -4.68 -30.98
C LEU A 73 3.12 -3.44 -31.40
N ASP A 74 2.44 -2.30 -31.54
CA ASP A 74 3.07 -1.06 -31.99
C ASP A 74 3.82 -0.35 -30.85
N TYR A 75 3.24 -0.29 -29.65
CA TYR A 75 3.78 0.47 -28.52
C TYR A 75 3.66 -0.26 -27.21
N LEU A 76 4.65 -0.03 -26.34
CA LEU A 76 4.68 -0.42 -24.94
C LEU A 76 4.87 0.86 -24.10
N ILE A 77 3.89 1.25 -23.33
CA ILE A 77 3.99 2.33 -22.35
C ILE A 77 4.40 1.74 -21.02
N ILE A 78 5.48 2.25 -20.41
CA ILE A 78 5.94 1.87 -19.08
C ILE A 78 5.70 3.05 -18.14
N ASN A 79 4.76 2.87 -17.22
CA ASN A 79 4.45 3.84 -16.19
C ASN A 79 5.35 3.69 -14.96
N HIS A 80 5.84 2.45 -14.68
CA HIS A 80 6.64 2.12 -13.52
C HIS A 80 7.66 1.02 -13.84
N VAL A 81 8.88 1.13 -13.31
CA VAL A 81 10.01 0.28 -13.67
C VAL A 81 10.37 -0.74 -12.60
N GLU A 82 9.61 -0.81 -11.50
CA GLU A 82 9.82 -1.86 -10.52
C GLU A 82 9.74 -3.25 -11.18
N PRO A 83 10.63 -4.21 -10.82
CA PRO A 83 10.74 -5.49 -11.54
C PRO A 83 9.44 -6.28 -11.66
N ASP A 84 8.51 -6.14 -10.73
CA ASP A 84 7.21 -6.82 -10.79
C ASP A 84 6.27 -6.27 -11.89
N HIS A 85 6.63 -5.14 -12.52
CA HIS A 85 5.96 -4.56 -13.69
C HIS A 85 6.89 -4.44 -14.91
N ALA A 86 8.19 -4.62 -14.72
CA ALA A 86 9.20 -4.39 -15.77
C ALA A 86 9.99 -5.64 -16.17
N ALA A 87 10.01 -6.69 -15.35
CA ALA A 87 10.84 -7.87 -15.62
C ALA A 87 10.49 -8.60 -16.92
N SER A 88 9.29 -8.45 -17.45
CA SER A 88 8.86 -9.07 -18.70
C SER A 88 9.08 -8.21 -19.95
N ILE A 89 9.67 -7.00 -19.82
CA ILE A 89 9.92 -6.07 -20.95
C ILE A 89 10.73 -6.74 -22.06
N GLU A 90 11.85 -7.37 -21.71
CA GLU A 90 12.74 -8.02 -22.69
C GLU A 90 12.01 -9.11 -23.45
N GLU A 91 11.21 -9.94 -22.79
CA GLU A 91 10.44 -11.00 -23.44
C GLU A 91 9.36 -10.45 -24.38
N VAL A 92 8.73 -9.32 -24.03
CA VAL A 92 7.80 -8.62 -24.94
C VAL A 92 8.55 -8.13 -26.17
N LEU A 93 9.70 -7.48 -26.02
CA LEU A 93 10.49 -6.94 -27.13
C LEU A 93 11.12 -8.03 -28.00
N LEU A 94 11.49 -9.18 -27.43
CA LEU A 94 11.95 -10.34 -28.20
C LEU A 94 10.86 -10.90 -29.12
N ARG A 95 9.61 -10.91 -28.68
CA ARG A 95 8.45 -11.38 -29.47
C ARG A 95 7.95 -10.34 -30.46
N HIS A 96 8.06 -9.09 -30.08
CA HIS A 96 7.60 -7.92 -30.85
C HIS A 96 8.76 -6.95 -31.09
N PRO A 97 9.78 -7.32 -31.90
CA PRO A 97 11.00 -6.53 -32.04
C PRO A 97 10.80 -5.15 -32.67
N GLU A 98 9.64 -4.91 -33.26
CA GLU A 98 9.25 -3.63 -33.86
C GLU A 98 8.56 -2.66 -32.89
N THR A 99 8.34 -3.08 -31.63
CA THR A 99 7.63 -2.28 -30.62
C THR A 99 8.46 -1.07 -30.22
N THR A 100 7.81 0.09 -30.18
CA THR A 100 8.38 1.32 -29.63
C THR A 100 7.97 1.46 -28.16
N VAL A 101 8.93 1.72 -27.28
CA VAL A 101 8.70 1.92 -25.85
C VAL A 101 8.54 3.40 -25.55
N ILE A 102 7.50 3.73 -24.80
CA ILE A 102 7.20 5.10 -24.35
C ILE A 102 7.35 5.16 -22.84
N SER A 103 8.21 6.03 -22.34
CA SER A 103 8.35 6.32 -20.92
C SER A 103 9.07 7.67 -20.72
N ASN A 104 9.32 8.06 -19.47
CA ASN A 104 10.14 9.23 -19.18
C ASN A 104 11.65 8.89 -19.15
N GLU A 105 12.49 9.92 -19.17
CA GLU A 105 13.94 9.78 -19.22
C GLU A 105 14.51 8.99 -18.03
N GLN A 106 13.96 9.22 -16.83
CA GLN A 106 14.42 8.54 -15.61
C GLN A 106 14.05 7.05 -15.63
N ALA A 107 12.88 6.70 -16.17
CA ALA A 107 12.46 5.31 -16.35
C ALA A 107 13.41 4.57 -17.31
N PHE A 108 13.78 5.17 -18.43
CA PHE A 108 14.78 4.55 -19.33
C PHE A 108 16.13 4.36 -18.65
N THR A 109 16.56 5.30 -17.81
CA THR A 109 17.79 5.15 -17.01
C THR A 109 17.69 3.95 -16.05
N LEU A 110 16.55 3.79 -15.36
CA LEU A 110 16.35 2.67 -14.45
C LEU A 110 16.20 1.34 -15.20
N MET A 111 15.51 1.30 -16.34
CA MET A 111 15.44 0.13 -17.21
C MET A 111 16.85 -0.37 -17.58
N ASP A 112 17.73 0.55 -17.97
CA ASP A 112 19.12 0.21 -18.32
C ASP A 112 19.91 -0.34 -17.11
N GLN A 113 19.69 0.22 -15.91
CA GLN A 113 20.29 -0.27 -14.67
C GLN A 113 19.84 -1.70 -14.31
N PHE A 114 18.57 -2.05 -14.58
CA PHE A 114 18.05 -3.41 -14.40
C PHE A 114 18.42 -4.35 -15.55
N GLY A 115 19.02 -3.84 -16.63
CA GLY A 115 19.39 -4.61 -17.82
C GLY A 115 18.24 -4.74 -18.82
N TYR A 116 17.10 -4.10 -18.64
CA TYR A 116 15.98 -4.08 -19.59
C TYR A 116 16.28 -3.13 -20.74
N ARG A 117 17.06 -3.62 -21.72
CA ARG A 117 17.61 -2.79 -22.79
C ARG A 117 16.57 -2.45 -23.83
N VAL A 118 16.38 -1.15 -24.06
CA VAL A 118 15.59 -0.61 -25.16
C VAL A 118 16.51 0.21 -26.06
N GLU A 119 16.61 -0.16 -27.34
CA GLU A 119 17.43 0.59 -28.30
C GLU A 119 16.93 2.03 -28.44
N GLY A 120 17.85 3.01 -28.47
CA GLY A 120 17.48 4.43 -28.44
C GLY A 120 16.53 4.86 -29.54
N GLU A 121 16.63 4.27 -30.74
CA GLU A 121 15.72 4.50 -31.86
C GLU A 121 14.30 3.99 -31.64
N LYS A 122 14.10 3.13 -30.64
CA LYS A 122 12.81 2.59 -30.22
C LYS A 122 12.29 3.26 -28.94
N GLN A 123 12.94 4.30 -28.46
CA GLN A 123 12.51 5.05 -27.28
C GLN A 123 11.74 6.30 -27.71
N ILE A 124 10.59 6.53 -27.08
CA ILE A 124 9.91 7.82 -27.08
C ILE A 124 9.93 8.34 -25.64
N VAL A 125 10.70 9.40 -25.42
CA VAL A 125 10.79 10.06 -24.10
C VAL A 125 9.68 11.08 -23.99
N VAL A 126 8.83 10.92 -22.97
CA VAL A 126 7.70 11.81 -22.68
C VAL A 126 7.92 12.57 -21.37
N LYS A 127 7.24 13.72 -21.26
CA LYS A 127 7.22 14.58 -20.08
C LYS A 127 5.78 14.84 -19.65
N GLU A 128 5.62 15.42 -18.48
CA GLU A 128 4.32 15.84 -17.98
C GLU A 128 3.60 16.76 -19.00
N GLY A 129 2.36 16.40 -19.32
CA GLY A 129 1.52 17.13 -20.28
C GLY A 129 1.69 16.72 -21.73
N ASP A 130 2.69 15.91 -22.07
CA ASP A 130 2.80 15.35 -23.42
C ASP A 130 1.62 14.43 -23.72
N THR A 131 1.28 14.31 -24.99
CA THR A 131 0.21 13.43 -25.46
C THR A 131 0.64 12.60 -26.65
N GLN A 132 0.12 11.37 -26.75
CA GLN A 132 0.35 10.50 -27.89
C GLN A 132 -0.98 9.95 -28.42
N LYS A 133 -1.19 10.05 -29.72
CA LYS A 133 -2.39 9.55 -30.40
C LYS A 133 -2.13 8.17 -31.01
N PHE A 134 -3.08 7.24 -30.81
CA PHE A 134 -2.98 5.86 -31.27
C PHE A 134 -4.11 5.42 -32.22
N GLY A 135 -4.85 6.34 -32.74
CA GLY A 135 -6.05 6.19 -33.57
C GLY A 135 -7.13 7.12 -33.03
N LYS A 136 -8.20 6.59 -32.49
CA LYS A 136 -9.24 7.36 -31.77
C LYS A 136 -8.83 7.72 -30.34
N HIS A 137 -7.96 6.91 -29.70
CA HIS A 137 -7.48 7.16 -28.36
C HIS A 137 -6.30 8.12 -28.34
N THR A 138 -6.31 9.01 -27.36
CA THR A 138 -5.20 9.95 -27.10
C THR A 138 -4.82 9.82 -25.63
N ILE A 139 -3.58 9.41 -25.38
CA ILE A 139 -3.03 9.23 -24.04
C ILE A 139 -2.22 10.46 -23.66
N ALA A 140 -2.52 11.03 -22.50
CA ALA A 140 -1.74 12.07 -21.84
C ALA A 140 -0.88 11.47 -20.74
N PHE A 141 0.33 12.00 -20.55
CA PHE A 141 1.28 11.52 -19.53
C PHE A 141 1.37 12.52 -18.40
N VAL A 142 1.28 12.02 -17.15
CA VAL A 142 1.31 12.84 -15.94
C VAL A 142 2.39 12.27 -15.02
N ALA A 143 3.35 13.10 -14.63
CA ALA A 143 4.38 12.69 -13.69
C ALA A 143 3.79 12.47 -12.29
N ALA A 144 4.15 11.34 -11.67
CA ALA A 144 3.75 10.93 -10.32
C ALA A 144 4.99 10.58 -9.46
N PRO A 145 6.02 11.44 -9.40
CA PRO A 145 7.28 11.10 -8.76
C PRO A 145 7.05 10.71 -7.30
N MET A 146 7.75 9.69 -6.82
CA MET A 146 7.64 9.13 -5.47
C MET A 146 6.26 8.53 -5.14
N VAL A 147 5.48 8.15 -6.16
CA VAL A 147 4.27 7.33 -5.95
C VAL A 147 4.44 5.96 -6.64
N HIS A 148 5.32 5.00 -6.17
CA HIS A 148 6.16 5.28 -4.97
C HIS A 148 7.65 5.40 -5.33
N TRP A 149 8.06 5.29 -6.60
CA TRP A 149 9.43 5.49 -7.10
C TRP A 149 9.58 6.85 -7.80
N PRO A 150 10.84 7.34 -7.96
CA PRO A 150 11.07 8.69 -8.48
C PRO A 150 10.66 8.88 -9.95
N GLU A 151 10.69 7.81 -10.76
CA GLU A 151 10.33 7.84 -12.18
C GLU A 151 8.85 7.59 -12.44
N ALA A 152 8.07 7.23 -11.43
CA ALA A 152 6.68 6.86 -11.60
C ALA A 152 5.90 7.93 -12.36
N MET A 153 5.10 7.49 -13.32
CA MET A 153 4.14 8.31 -14.05
C MET A 153 2.80 7.59 -14.16
N VAL A 154 1.76 8.31 -14.50
CA VAL A 154 0.45 7.76 -14.82
C VAL A 154 0.07 8.17 -16.24
N SER A 155 -0.68 7.32 -16.92
CA SER A 155 -1.17 7.57 -18.28
C SER A 155 -2.68 7.75 -18.24
N PHE A 156 -3.20 8.79 -18.89
CA PHE A 156 -4.62 9.10 -18.91
C PHE A 156 -5.18 9.13 -20.34
N ASP A 157 -6.13 8.27 -20.61
CA ASP A 157 -6.85 8.30 -21.90
C ASP A 157 -7.91 9.40 -21.90
N LEU A 158 -7.60 10.48 -22.62
CA LEU A 158 -8.47 11.64 -22.80
C LEU A 158 -9.79 11.28 -23.49
N THR A 159 -9.83 10.18 -24.24
CA THR A 159 -11.00 9.76 -25.03
C THR A 159 -12.03 9.03 -24.17
N THR A 160 -11.59 8.19 -23.23
CA THR A 160 -12.48 7.35 -22.43
C THR A 160 -12.56 7.76 -20.96
N GLY A 161 -11.64 8.58 -20.49
CA GLY A 161 -11.49 8.91 -19.07
C GLY A 161 -10.86 7.76 -18.27
N THR A 162 -10.03 6.92 -18.88
CA THR A 162 -9.34 5.82 -18.23
C THR A 162 -7.97 6.26 -17.72
N LEU A 163 -7.72 6.10 -16.44
CA LEU A 163 -6.45 6.35 -15.77
C LEU A 163 -5.70 5.03 -15.55
N PHE A 164 -4.54 4.87 -16.15
CA PHE A 164 -3.56 3.83 -15.83
C PHE A 164 -2.65 4.40 -14.74
N SER A 165 -2.87 3.95 -13.52
CA SER A 165 -2.43 4.68 -12.32
C SER A 165 -1.12 4.19 -11.73
N ALA A 166 -0.37 3.36 -12.45
CA ALA A 166 0.76 2.62 -11.88
C ALA A 166 0.33 1.95 -10.57
N ASP A 167 1.15 2.01 -9.52
CA ASP A 167 0.84 1.41 -8.22
C ASP A 167 -0.19 2.17 -7.38
N ALA A 168 -0.50 3.40 -7.76
CA ALA A 168 -1.56 4.12 -7.08
C ALA A 168 -2.90 3.37 -7.20
N PHE A 169 -3.64 3.29 -6.09
CA PHE A 169 -4.89 2.55 -5.94
C PHE A 169 -4.75 1.02 -5.97
N GLY A 170 -3.51 0.51 -5.85
CA GLY A 170 -3.20 -0.90 -5.77
C GLY A 170 -3.66 -1.58 -4.49
N SER A 171 -3.66 -2.92 -4.50
CA SER A 171 -4.01 -3.77 -3.36
C SER A 171 -3.28 -5.10 -3.44
N PHE A 172 -2.89 -5.66 -2.30
CA PHE A 172 -2.56 -7.08 -2.23
C PHE A 172 -3.81 -7.93 -2.56
N GLY A 173 -3.57 -9.14 -3.03
CA GLY A 173 -4.62 -10.11 -3.35
C GLY A 173 -4.71 -10.44 -4.84
N ALA A 174 -4.93 -11.71 -5.14
CA ALA A 174 -5.17 -12.21 -6.48
C ALA A 174 -6.64 -12.03 -6.88
N LEU A 175 -6.92 -11.55 -8.09
CA LEU A 175 -8.25 -11.15 -8.54
C LEU A 175 -9.25 -12.32 -8.70
N GLY A 176 -8.76 -13.51 -9.08
CA GLY A 176 -9.63 -14.69 -9.23
C GLY A 176 -10.67 -14.54 -10.34
N GLY A 177 -10.37 -13.77 -11.37
CA GLY A 177 -11.25 -13.54 -12.53
C GLY A 177 -12.29 -12.43 -12.35
N ARG A 178 -12.55 -11.95 -11.13
CA ARG A 178 -13.38 -10.79 -10.82
C ARG A 178 -12.48 -9.57 -10.74
N ILE A 179 -12.34 -8.86 -11.85
CA ILE A 179 -11.34 -7.78 -11.97
C ILE A 179 -11.87 -6.41 -11.59
N PHE A 180 -13.19 -6.23 -11.49
CA PHE A 180 -13.76 -4.91 -11.20
C PHE A 180 -14.16 -4.78 -9.73
N ASN A 181 -14.05 -3.58 -9.20
CA ASN A 181 -14.45 -3.25 -7.83
C ASN A 181 -15.93 -3.50 -7.55
N ASP A 182 -16.79 -3.44 -8.56
CA ASP A 182 -18.24 -3.71 -8.45
C ASP A 182 -18.62 -5.18 -8.66
N GLU A 183 -17.67 -6.06 -8.93
CA GLU A 183 -17.85 -7.53 -8.97
C GLU A 183 -17.55 -8.19 -7.61
N VAL A 184 -17.11 -7.41 -6.60
CA VAL A 184 -16.69 -7.89 -5.28
C VAL A 184 -17.33 -7.06 -4.17
N ASP A 185 -17.37 -7.57 -2.95
CA ASP A 185 -17.61 -6.78 -1.75
C ASP A 185 -16.26 -6.20 -1.31
N PHE A 186 -15.97 -4.97 -1.76
CA PHE A 186 -14.66 -4.38 -1.55
C PHE A 186 -14.34 -4.15 -0.08
N ASP A 187 -15.31 -3.69 0.71
CA ASP A 187 -15.11 -3.41 2.14
C ASP A 187 -14.76 -4.67 2.92
N ARG A 188 -15.45 -5.77 2.63
CA ARG A 188 -15.21 -7.05 3.31
C ARG A 188 -13.94 -7.75 2.83
N ASP A 189 -13.71 -7.76 1.50
CA ASP A 189 -12.74 -8.69 0.89
C ASP A 189 -11.42 -8.01 0.50
N TRP A 190 -11.37 -6.66 0.37
CA TRP A 190 -10.24 -5.96 -0.23
C TRP A 190 -9.74 -4.75 0.54
N LEU A 191 -10.59 -4.04 1.30
CA LEU A 191 -10.21 -2.76 1.93
C LEU A 191 -9.00 -2.89 2.85
N ASP A 192 -8.93 -3.95 3.66
CA ASP A 192 -7.82 -4.16 4.59
C ASP A 192 -6.51 -4.48 3.83
N ASP A 193 -6.57 -5.24 2.74
CA ASP A 193 -5.40 -5.51 1.88
C ASP A 193 -4.99 -4.26 1.07
N ALA A 194 -5.93 -3.44 0.61
CA ALA A 194 -5.64 -2.18 -0.07
C ALA A 194 -4.98 -1.17 0.88
N ARG A 195 -5.49 -1.05 2.13
CA ARG A 195 -4.86 -0.22 3.16
C ARG A 195 -3.47 -0.73 3.48
N ARG A 196 -3.31 -2.06 3.66
CA ARG A 196 -2.02 -2.68 3.96
C ARG A 196 -1.01 -2.49 2.84
N TYR A 197 -1.44 -2.59 1.58
CA TYR A 197 -0.63 -2.25 0.42
C TYR A 197 -0.20 -0.79 0.49
N TYR A 198 -1.16 0.15 0.54
CA TYR A 198 -0.86 1.58 0.59
C TYR A 198 0.11 1.93 1.72
N THR A 199 -0.17 1.49 2.94
CA THR A 199 0.58 1.94 4.13
C THR A 199 2.02 1.44 4.14
N ASN A 200 2.28 0.25 3.61
CA ASN A 200 3.62 -0.34 3.60
C ASN A 200 4.43 0.06 2.35
N ILE A 201 3.78 0.25 1.21
CA ILE A 201 4.45 0.55 -0.07
C ILE A 201 4.51 2.07 -0.32
N VAL A 202 3.40 2.77 -0.15
CA VAL A 202 3.26 4.19 -0.51
C VAL A 202 3.26 5.11 0.71
N GLY A 203 2.99 4.59 1.92
CA GLY A 203 2.66 5.37 3.13
C GLY A 203 3.63 6.49 3.48
N LYS A 204 4.93 6.30 3.26
CA LYS A 204 5.95 7.34 3.47
C LYS A 204 5.69 8.60 2.64
N TYR A 205 5.11 8.45 1.46
CA TYR A 205 5.07 9.44 0.41
C TYR A 205 3.73 10.20 0.33
N GLY A 206 2.97 10.27 1.41
CA GLY A 206 1.67 10.94 1.48
C GLY A 206 1.60 12.31 0.79
N PRO A 207 2.56 13.25 0.98
CA PRO A 207 2.55 14.54 0.29
C PRO A 207 2.60 14.43 -1.24
N PHE A 208 3.35 13.47 -1.79
CA PHE A 208 3.43 13.24 -3.23
C PHE A 208 2.13 12.62 -3.77
N VAL A 209 1.49 11.75 -2.98
CA VAL A 209 0.15 11.23 -3.30
C VAL A 209 -0.87 12.36 -3.36
N MET A 210 -0.84 13.29 -2.40
CA MET A 210 -1.73 14.46 -2.41
C MET A 210 -1.51 15.36 -3.62
N ASP A 211 -0.26 15.54 -4.07
CA ASP A 211 0.05 16.28 -5.31
C ASP A 211 -0.54 15.58 -6.54
N LEU A 212 -0.35 14.25 -6.66
CA LEU A 212 -0.94 13.46 -7.73
C LEU A 212 -2.48 13.54 -7.72
N LEU A 213 -3.12 13.42 -6.55
CA LEU A 213 -4.57 13.55 -6.41
C LEU A 213 -5.05 14.96 -6.80
N GLY A 214 -4.28 16.00 -6.48
CA GLY A 214 -4.54 17.38 -6.91
C GLY A 214 -4.54 17.51 -8.43
N LYS A 215 -3.57 16.93 -9.14
CA LYS A 215 -3.53 16.86 -10.61
C LYS A 215 -4.72 16.05 -11.16
N ALA A 216 -4.96 14.87 -10.61
CA ALA A 216 -6.04 13.98 -11.03
C ALA A 216 -7.45 14.58 -10.86
N SER A 217 -7.64 15.48 -9.88
CA SER A 217 -8.92 16.17 -9.66
C SER A 217 -9.38 17.07 -10.80
N GLN A 218 -8.47 17.41 -11.73
CA GLN A 218 -8.77 18.17 -12.93
C GLN A 218 -9.23 17.30 -14.12
N LEU A 219 -9.17 15.96 -13.96
CA LEU A 219 -9.49 14.99 -14.99
C LEU A 219 -10.87 14.37 -14.75
N ASP A 220 -11.62 14.11 -15.83
CA ASP A 220 -12.90 13.38 -15.76
C ASP A 220 -12.64 11.86 -15.76
N ILE A 221 -12.15 11.34 -14.62
CA ILE A 221 -11.78 9.95 -14.48
C ILE A 221 -13.04 9.08 -14.34
N LYS A 222 -13.20 8.14 -15.27
CA LYS A 222 -14.32 7.17 -15.33
C LYS A 222 -13.89 5.76 -14.98
N MET A 223 -12.59 5.47 -15.07
CA MET A 223 -12.02 4.17 -14.75
C MET A 223 -10.60 4.37 -14.23
N ILE A 224 -10.20 3.61 -13.21
CA ILE A 224 -8.81 3.53 -12.74
C ILE A 224 -8.33 2.09 -12.94
N CYS A 225 -7.21 1.97 -13.63
CA CYS A 225 -6.53 0.72 -13.96
C CYS A 225 -5.19 0.64 -13.20
N PRO A 226 -5.17 0.15 -11.94
CA PRO A 226 -3.95 0.02 -11.16
C PRO A 226 -3.12 -1.19 -11.59
N LEU A 227 -1.84 -1.23 -11.22
CA LEU A 227 -0.96 -2.38 -11.50
C LEU A 227 -1.20 -3.57 -10.55
N HIS A 228 -1.89 -3.37 -9.41
CA HIS A 228 -2.32 -4.42 -8.50
C HIS A 228 -3.78 -4.24 -8.08
N GLY A 229 -4.46 -5.36 -7.79
CA GLY A 229 -5.82 -5.34 -7.26
C GLY A 229 -6.90 -4.97 -8.28
N PRO A 230 -8.12 -4.65 -7.82
CA PRO A 230 -9.27 -4.43 -8.67
C PRO A 230 -9.20 -3.15 -9.51
N VAL A 231 -9.72 -3.22 -10.74
CA VAL A 231 -10.00 -2.07 -11.60
C VAL A 231 -11.22 -1.33 -11.07
N TRP A 232 -11.12 -0.01 -10.91
CA TRP A 232 -12.20 0.84 -10.44
C TRP A 232 -12.99 1.43 -11.61
N ARG A 233 -14.27 1.08 -11.73
CA ARG A 233 -15.19 1.64 -12.74
C ARG A 233 -16.49 2.17 -12.13
N ASN A 234 -16.70 1.95 -10.84
CA ASN A 234 -17.86 2.42 -10.10
C ASN A 234 -17.42 3.02 -8.77
N ASN A 235 -18.11 4.05 -8.31
CA ASN A 235 -17.83 4.72 -7.03
C ASN A 235 -16.34 5.08 -6.80
N ILE A 236 -15.69 5.64 -7.84
CA ILE A 236 -14.26 6.01 -7.79
C ILE A 236 -13.94 6.94 -6.63
N LYS A 237 -14.89 7.83 -6.27
CA LYS A 237 -14.74 8.73 -5.14
C LYS A 237 -14.42 7.98 -3.84
N TYR A 238 -14.96 6.79 -3.65
CA TYR A 238 -14.73 5.99 -2.43
C TYR A 238 -13.24 5.70 -2.20
N ILE A 239 -12.55 5.17 -3.21
CA ILE A 239 -11.11 4.84 -3.05
C ILE A 239 -10.25 6.12 -3.01
N VAL A 240 -10.64 7.17 -3.72
CA VAL A 240 -9.96 8.46 -3.65
C VAL A 240 -10.07 9.06 -2.24
N ASP A 241 -11.24 9.01 -1.60
CA ASP A 241 -11.42 9.46 -0.21
C ASP A 241 -10.54 8.64 0.76
N LYS A 242 -10.43 7.31 0.57
CA LYS A 242 -9.52 6.48 1.36
C LYS A 242 -8.05 6.90 1.19
N TYR A 243 -7.62 7.13 -0.05
CA TYR A 243 -6.28 7.61 -0.34
C TYR A 243 -5.99 8.97 0.30
N ILE A 244 -6.94 9.90 0.31
CA ILE A 244 -6.80 11.20 1.00
C ILE A 244 -6.56 10.99 2.49
N HIS A 245 -7.36 10.15 3.16
CA HIS A 245 -7.17 9.83 4.59
C HIS A 245 -5.77 9.25 4.85
N TRP A 246 -5.34 8.26 4.05
CA TRP A 246 -4.05 7.63 4.23
C TRP A 246 -2.89 8.58 3.95
N ALA A 247 -2.99 9.39 2.87
CA ALA A 247 -1.96 10.33 2.44
C ALA A 247 -1.81 11.54 3.38
N THR A 248 -2.90 11.94 4.05
CA THR A 248 -2.88 13.00 5.06
C THR A 248 -2.61 12.49 6.47
N TYR A 249 -2.41 11.17 6.61
CA TYR A 249 -2.21 10.50 7.91
C TYR A 249 -3.37 10.67 8.89
N GLU A 250 -4.55 11.03 8.41
CA GLU A 250 -5.74 11.06 9.24
C GLU A 250 -6.23 9.64 9.54
N PRO A 251 -6.59 9.32 10.79
CA PRO A 251 -7.13 8.01 11.10
C PRO A 251 -8.48 7.80 10.40
N GLU A 252 -8.70 6.58 9.88
CA GLU A 252 -9.98 6.25 9.26
C GLU A 252 -11.11 6.13 10.28
N GLU A 253 -10.77 5.64 11.47
CA GLU A 253 -11.74 5.28 12.50
C GLU A 253 -11.29 5.71 13.89
N LYS A 254 -12.27 6.11 14.72
CA LYS A 254 -12.04 6.22 16.15
C LYS A 254 -11.99 4.82 16.75
N GLY A 255 -10.81 4.40 17.15
CA GLY A 255 -10.56 3.07 17.70
C GLY A 255 -9.21 3.02 18.41
N VAL A 256 -8.91 1.87 18.99
CA VAL A 256 -7.67 1.61 19.73
C VAL A 256 -6.96 0.41 19.12
N LEU A 257 -5.76 0.63 18.63
CA LEU A 257 -4.79 -0.42 18.36
C LEU A 257 -3.92 -0.63 19.60
N LEU A 258 -4.00 -1.81 20.20
CA LEU A 258 -3.19 -2.20 21.34
C LEU A 258 -2.15 -3.22 20.88
N VAL A 259 -0.88 -2.82 20.88
CA VAL A 259 0.25 -3.69 20.50
C VAL A 259 1.04 -4.01 21.76
N TYR A 260 1.21 -5.30 22.07
CA TYR A 260 1.95 -5.72 23.25
C TYR A 260 3.15 -6.62 22.94
N ALA A 261 4.21 -6.45 23.75
CA ALA A 261 5.36 -7.30 23.83
C ALA A 261 5.38 -7.96 25.22
N SER A 262 5.22 -9.27 25.27
CA SER A 262 5.16 -10.02 26.54
C SER A 262 6.01 -11.27 26.49
N MET A 263 6.95 -11.44 27.46
CA MET A 263 7.79 -12.65 27.52
C MET A 263 7.08 -13.81 28.23
N TYR A 264 6.39 -13.52 29.34
CA TYR A 264 5.82 -14.52 30.23
C TYR A 264 4.33 -14.28 30.54
N GLY A 265 3.62 -13.52 29.67
CA GLY A 265 2.18 -13.29 29.77
C GLY A 265 1.72 -12.14 30.68
N ASN A 266 2.59 -11.55 31.49
CA ASN A 266 2.15 -10.51 32.44
C ASN A 266 1.81 -9.18 31.77
N THR A 267 2.58 -8.74 30.79
CA THR A 267 2.26 -7.55 29.98
C THR A 267 1.01 -7.78 29.15
N GLU A 268 0.86 -8.95 28.54
CA GLU A 268 -0.35 -9.39 27.83
C GLU A 268 -1.59 -9.34 28.73
N SER A 269 -1.50 -9.88 29.94
CA SER A 269 -2.61 -9.85 30.92
C SER A 269 -3.04 -8.42 31.25
N THR A 270 -2.08 -7.49 31.38
CA THR A 270 -2.38 -6.07 31.63
C THR A 270 -3.02 -5.41 30.43
N ALA A 271 -2.52 -5.68 29.23
CA ALA A 271 -3.11 -5.22 27.99
C ALA A 271 -4.57 -5.69 27.86
N SER A 272 -4.84 -6.96 28.20
CA SER A 272 -6.19 -7.54 28.21
C SER A 272 -7.12 -6.85 29.22
N VAL A 273 -6.61 -6.53 30.41
CA VAL A 273 -7.39 -5.77 31.42
C VAL A 273 -7.73 -4.37 30.91
N LEU A 274 -6.77 -3.68 30.27
CA LEU A 274 -7.05 -2.36 29.67
C LEU A 274 -8.10 -2.46 28.56
N ALA A 275 -7.99 -3.45 27.68
CA ALA A 275 -8.97 -3.66 26.60
C ALA A 275 -10.37 -3.88 27.18
N ALA A 276 -10.53 -4.72 28.23
CA ALA A 276 -11.80 -4.92 28.92
C ALA A 276 -12.36 -3.61 29.52
N LYS A 277 -11.50 -2.81 30.15
CA LYS A 277 -11.88 -1.52 30.73
C LYS A 277 -12.30 -0.48 29.68
N LEU A 278 -11.66 -0.47 28.52
CA LEU A 278 -12.05 0.37 27.39
C LEU A 278 -13.43 -0.05 26.85
N ALA A 279 -13.65 -1.36 26.69
CA ALA A 279 -14.94 -1.91 26.26
C ALA A 279 -16.07 -1.60 27.26
N GLU A 280 -15.84 -1.74 28.57
CA GLU A 280 -16.78 -1.33 29.64
C GLU A 280 -17.15 0.17 29.55
N LYS A 281 -16.25 1.00 29.02
CA LYS A 281 -16.47 2.44 28.78
C LYS A 281 -17.09 2.76 27.42
N GLY A 282 -17.48 1.75 26.64
CA GLY A 282 -18.18 1.88 25.36
C GLY A 282 -17.26 2.03 24.15
N MET A 283 -15.95 1.76 24.28
CA MET A 283 -15.08 1.66 23.11
C MET A 283 -15.36 0.34 22.40
N THR A 284 -15.82 0.41 21.13
CA THR A 284 -16.21 -0.78 20.35
C THR A 284 -15.10 -1.29 19.44
N ASN A 285 -14.25 -0.38 18.93
CA ASN A 285 -13.17 -0.73 18.00
C ASN A 285 -11.87 -0.86 18.80
N ILE A 286 -11.59 -2.07 19.31
CA ILE A 286 -10.36 -2.40 20.03
C ILE A 286 -9.72 -3.59 19.34
N HIS A 287 -8.52 -3.42 18.83
CA HIS A 287 -7.73 -4.46 18.20
C HIS A 287 -6.45 -4.67 18.99
N MET A 288 -6.16 -5.93 19.32
CA MET A 288 -5.04 -6.26 20.19
C MET A 288 -4.14 -7.31 19.53
N TYR A 289 -2.83 -7.02 19.48
CA TYR A 289 -1.85 -7.85 18.80
C TYR A 289 -0.60 -8.10 19.65
N ASP A 290 -0.11 -9.34 19.59
CA ASP A 290 1.23 -9.70 20.04
C ASP A 290 2.25 -9.33 18.93
N VAL A 291 3.10 -8.35 19.19
CA VAL A 291 4.13 -7.90 18.25
C VAL A 291 5.14 -8.99 17.88
N SER A 292 5.23 -10.06 18.71
CA SER A 292 6.14 -11.18 18.46
C SER A 292 5.58 -12.20 17.44
N LYS A 293 4.26 -12.21 17.24
CA LYS A 293 3.55 -13.22 16.43
C LYS A 293 2.86 -12.64 15.21
N THR A 294 2.60 -11.35 15.20
CA THR A 294 1.90 -10.66 14.10
C THR A 294 2.93 -10.04 13.17
N ASP A 295 2.80 -10.28 11.89
CA ASP A 295 3.65 -9.59 10.91
C ASP A 295 3.42 -8.08 10.97
N ILE A 296 4.51 -7.34 10.86
CA ILE A 296 4.53 -5.91 11.10
C ILE A 296 3.67 -5.13 10.09
N SER A 297 3.51 -5.63 8.87
CA SER A 297 2.71 -4.99 7.84
C SER A 297 1.22 -4.87 8.23
N TYR A 298 0.70 -5.83 8.99
CA TYR A 298 -0.68 -5.75 9.53
C TYR A 298 -0.76 -4.72 10.66
N LEU A 299 0.24 -4.66 11.53
CA LEU A 299 0.29 -3.68 12.62
C LEU A 299 0.36 -2.24 12.08
N ILE A 300 1.16 -2.02 11.03
CA ILE A 300 1.25 -0.73 10.35
C ILE A 300 -0.09 -0.34 9.71
N SER A 301 -0.74 -1.28 9.00
CA SER A 301 -2.06 -1.03 8.41
C SER A 301 -3.07 -0.55 9.47
N ASP A 302 -3.12 -1.23 10.61
CA ASP A 302 -4.02 -0.87 11.70
C ASP A 302 -3.57 0.41 12.44
N ALA A 303 -2.28 0.71 12.49
CA ALA A 303 -1.77 1.97 13.04
C ALA A 303 -2.19 3.18 12.18
N PHE A 304 -2.34 3.00 10.86
CA PHE A 304 -2.94 4.02 9.98
C PHE A 304 -4.45 4.10 10.15
N LYS A 305 -5.11 2.97 10.42
CA LYS A 305 -6.58 2.90 10.55
C LYS A 305 -7.10 3.60 11.81
N TYR A 306 -6.50 3.33 12.97
CA TYR A 306 -7.04 3.73 14.27
C TYR A 306 -6.41 5.00 14.82
N SER A 307 -7.25 5.80 15.50
CA SER A 307 -6.88 7.10 16.10
C SER A 307 -6.00 6.99 17.35
N HIS A 308 -6.08 5.88 18.09
CA HIS A 308 -5.35 5.68 19.34
C HIS A 308 -4.47 4.43 19.25
N LEU A 309 -3.25 4.56 19.75
CA LEU A 309 -2.30 3.47 19.91
C LEU A 309 -2.07 3.23 21.41
N VAL A 310 -2.01 1.99 21.82
CA VAL A 310 -1.47 1.59 23.14
C VAL A 310 -0.27 0.69 22.90
N LEU A 311 0.90 1.13 23.35
CA LEU A 311 2.15 0.39 23.26
C LEU A 311 2.47 -0.20 24.63
N ALA A 312 2.30 -1.52 24.78
CA ALA A 312 2.55 -2.24 26.01
C ALA A 312 3.81 -3.08 25.86
N SER A 313 4.89 -2.73 26.55
CA SER A 313 6.17 -3.45 26.38
C SER A 313 6.83 -3.80 27.71
N VAL A 314 7.55 -4.92 27.68
CA VAL A 314 8.48 -5.30 28.74
C VAL A 314 9.84 -4.66 28.47
N THR A 315 10.54 -4.25 29.53
CA THR A 315 11.96 -3.86 29.46
C THR A 315 12.81 -5.10 29.15
N TYR A 316 13.63 -5.01 28.10
CA TYR A 316 14.51 -6.09 27.67
C TYR A 316 15.95 -5.58 27.58
N ASN A 317 16.86 -6.16 28.36
CA ASN A 317 18.25 -5.70 28.45
C ASN A 317 18.39 -4.19 28.70
N LEU A 318 17.55 -3.62 29.57
CA LEU A 318 17.43 -2.17 29.87
C LEU A 318 16.95 -1.32 28.66
N GLY A 319 16.55 -1.95 27.56
CA GLY A 319 16.08 -1.32 26.32
C GLY A 319 14.64 -1.66 25.97
N ILE A 320 14.24 -1.21 24.78
CA ILE A 320 12.96 -1.58 24.19
C ILE A 320 13.03 -3.02 23.71
N TYR A 321 11.95 -3.78 23.88
CA TYR A 321 11.85 -5.13 23.34
C TYR A 321 12.06 -5.13 21.82
N PRO A 322 12.92 -6.00 21.25
CA PRO A 322 13.38 -5.87 19.85
C PRO A 322 12.25 -5.79 18.80
N LYS A 323 11.20 -6.60 18.94
CA LYS A 323 10.07 -6.56 18.02
C LYS A 323 9.23 -5.28 18.16
N MET A 324 9.13 -4.71 19.37
CA MET A 324 8.48 -3.42 19.60
C MET A 324 9.32 -2.29 19.00
N LEU A 325 10.64 -2.34 19.15
CA LEU A 325 11.53 -1.35 18.51
C LEU A 325 11.38 -1.37 16.98
N ASN A 326 11.32 -2.57 16.40
CA ASN A 326 11.10 -2.72 14.95
C ASN A 326 9.78 -2.06 14.51
N PHE A 327 8.70 -2.26 15.26
CA PHE A 327 7.41 -1.63 14.97
C PHE A 327 7.49 -0.09 15.06
N LEU A 328 8.19 0.45 16.06
CA LEU A 328 8.41 1.89 16.20
C LEU A 328 9.22 2.46 15.01
N GLU A 329 10.29 1.77 14.60
CA GLU A 329 11.11 2.18 13.45
C GLU A 329 10.32 2.15 12.14
N ASP A 330 9.44 1.17 11.93
CA ASP A 330 8.59 1.12 10.74
C ASP A 330 7.53 2.23 10.75
N MET A 331 6.88 2.49 11.89
CA MET A 331 5.98 3.64 12.01
C MET A 331 6.67 4.96 11.64
N LYS A 332 7.91 5.15 12.09
CA LYS A 332 8.74 6.32 11.76
C LYS A 332 9.11 6.34 10.27
N ALA A 333 9.59 5.21 9.73
CA ALA A 333 10.03 5.09 8.33
C ALA A 333 8.90 5.42 7.36
N LEU A 334 7.67 5.02 7.69
CA LEU A 334 6.45 5.25 6.93
C LEU A 334 5.77 6.60 7.26
N ASN A 335 6.43 7.44 8.09
CA ASN A 335 6.00 8.79 8.42
C ASN A 335 4.62 8.87 9.09
N LEU A 336 4.20 7.82 9.82
CA LEU A 336 2.92 7.80 10.54
C LEU A 336 2.82 8.99 11.49
N GLN A 337 1.67 9.66 11.51
CA GLN A 337 1.44 10.90 12.25
C GLN A 337 0.06 10.91 12.89
N LYS A 338 -0.21 11.93 13.72
CA LYS A 338 -1.55 12.28 14.23
C LYS A 338 -2.21 11.15 15.02
N ARG A 339 -1.45 10.49 15.90
CA ARG A 339 -2.00 9.46 16.79
C ARG A 339 -1.88 9.88 18.25
N ILE A 340 -2.86 9.49 19.06
CA ILE A 340 -2.81 9.58 20.52
C ILE A 340 -2.24 8.27 21.04
N VAL A 341 -1.15 8.33 21.81
CA VAL A 341 -0.41 7.15 22.23
C VAL A 341 -0.42 7.01 23.75
N GLY A 342 -0.93 5.88 24.25
CA GLY A 342 -0.80 5.45 25.63
C GLY A 342 0.31 4.43 25.77
N ILE A 343 1.05 4.47 26.88
CA ILE A 343 2.18 3.57 27.14
C ILE A 343 1.91 2.72 28.40
N ILE A 344 2.14 1.43 28.27
CA ILE A 344 2.23 0.48 29.40
C ILE A 344 3.64 -0.07 29.40
N GLU A 345 4.37 0.16 30.50
CA GLU A 345 5.69 -0.43 30.70
C GLU A 345 5.66 -1.53 31.75
N ASN A 346 6.48 -2.55 31.54
CA ASN A 346 6.70 -3.61 32.51
C ASN A 346 8.20 -3.90 32.69
N GLY A 347 8.59 -4.20 33.91
CA GLY A 347 9.93 -4.65 34.26
C GLY A 347 9.92 -5.35 35.63
N SER A 348 10.93 -6.15 35.91
CA SER A 348 11.07 -6.79 37.25
C SER A 348 12.00 -5.99 38.15
N TRP A 349 13.27 -5.84 37.73
CA TRP A 349 14.31 -5.15 38.47
C TRP A 349 14.63 -3.75 37.90
N ALA A 350 14.12 -3.46 36.70
CA ALA A 350 14.15 -2.12 36.08
C ALA A 350 12.97 -1.96 35.12
N CYS A 351 12.34 -0.79 35.16
CA CYS A 351 11.30 -0.36 34.20
C CYS A 351 11.84 0.87 33.47
N THR A 352 12.38 0.67 32.26
CA THR A 352 12.99 1.75 31.45
C THR A 352 12.31 1.93 30.10
N VAL A 353 11.54 0.93 29.67
CA VAL A 353 10.99 0.86 28.33
C VAL A 353 9.97 1.98 28.04
N GLY A 354 9.20 2.41 29.04
CA GLY A 354 8.21 3.48 28.90
C GLY A 354 8.86 4.80 28.52
N GLY A 355 9.90 5.20 29.27
CA GLY A 355 10.67 6.41 28.96
C GLY A 355 11.33 6.34 27.58
N LEU A 356 11.92 5.21 27.22
CA LEU A 356 12.57 5.01 25.92
C LEU A 356 11.56 5.08 24.74
N MET A 357 10.37 4.50 24.89
CA MET A 357 9.32 4.58 23.85
C MET A 357 8.77 6.01 23.74
N THR A 358 8.58 6.71 24.87
CA THR A 358 8.17 8.12 24.87
C THR A 358 9.18 8.97 24.15
N GLU A 359 10.45 8.87 24.51
CA GLU A 359 11.56 9.60 23.87
C GLU A 359 11.65 9.31 22.38
N PHE A 360 11.46 8.04 21.99
CA PHE A 360 11.44 7.66 20.57
C PHE A 360 10.33 8.38 19.80
N LEU A 361 9.11 8.34 20.33
CA LEU A 361 7.93 8.95 19.68
C LEU A 361 8.05 10.47 19.59
N GLU A 362 8.47 11.14 20.67
CA GLU A 362 8.56 12.58 20.72
C GLU A 362 9.71 13.13 19.84
N ASN A 363 10.84 12.43 19.77
CA ASN A 363 12.00 12.89 19.02
C ASN A 363 11.98 12.51 17.54
N ASN A 364 11.27 11.45 17.15
CA ASN A 364 11.38 10.88 15.80
C ASN A 364 10.09 10.94 14.99
N MET A 365 8.92 11.17 15.62
CA MET A 365 7.63 11.11 14.92
C MET A 365 6.86 12.43 15.05
N LYS A 366 6.22 12.84 13.97
CA LYS A 366 5.51 14.12 13.91
C LYS A 366 4.07 13.98 14.45
N ALA A 367 3.59 15.03 15.12
CA ALA A 367 2.20 15.15 15.54
C ALA A 367 1.66 13.94 16.34
N MET A 368 2.52 13.24 17.08
CA MET A 368 2.13 12.25 18.06
C MET A 368 1.79 12.93 19.38
N THR A 369 0.68 12.53 20.00
CA THR A 369 0.29 12.98 21.33
C THR A 369 0.50 11.85 22.32
N VAL A 370 1.63 11.82 23.01
CA VAL A 370 1.91 10.81 24.05
C VAL A 370 1.20 11.23 25.34
N LEU A 371 0.40 10.32 25.90
CA LEU A 371 -0.29 10.57 27.16
C LEU A 371 0.71 10.53 28.32
N GLN A 372 0.66 11.54 29.20
CA GLN A 372 1.60 11.69 30.31
C GLN A 372 1.38 10.65 31.42
N ASP A 373 0.15 10.16 31.57
CA ASP A 373 -0.21 9.16 32.59
C ASP A 373 0.00 7.74 32.02
N GLY A 374 1.26 7.30 31.90
CA GLY A 374 1.62 5.94 31.56
C GLY A 374 1.32 4.96 32.72
N VAL A 375 1.23 3.67 32.40
CA VAL A 375 1.06 2.60 33.40
C VAL A 375 2.35 1.83 33.57
N THR A 376 2.90 1.88 34.80
CA THR A 376 4.09 1.08 35.17
C THR A 376 3.70 -0.16 35.94
N ILE A 377 4.23 -1.31 35.55
CA ILE A 377 4.01 -2.60 36.18
C ILE A 377 5.35 -3.19 36.62
N ASN A 378 5.41 -3.68 37.86
CA ASN A 378 6.58 -4.37 38.38
C ASN A 378 6.32 -5.87 38.32
N SER A 379 6.72 -6.51 37.23
CA SER A 379 6.56 -7.94 36.90
C SER A 379 5.11 -8.36 36.70
N ARG A 380 4.22 -8.19 37.68
CA ARG A 380 2.83 -8.63 37.66
C ARG A 380 1.89 -7.51 38.11
N MET A 381 0.77 -7.36 37.44
CA MET A 381 -0.30 -6.47 37.87
C MET A 381 -0.92 -7.00 39.17
N THR A 382 -1.08 -6.16 40.20
CA THR A 382 -1.72 -6.47 41.45
C THR A 382 -3.01 -5.66 41.62
N GLY A 383 -3.96 -6.14 42.43
CA GLY A 383 -5.28 -5.50 42.60
C GLY A 383 -5.29 -4.03 43.06
N GLY A 384 -4.16 -3.52 43.58
CA GLY A 384 -3.99 -2.10 43.94
C GLY A 384 -3.88 -1.13 42.78
N LEU A 385 -3.41 -1.57 41.62
CA LEU A 385 -3.32 -0.76 40.39
C LEU A 385 -4.69 -0.42 39.74
N MET A 386 -5.76 -1.09 40.14
CA MET A 386 -7.12 -0.78 39.71
C MET A 386 -7.76 0.43 40.42
N ARG A 387 -7.10 1.00 41.42
CA ARG A 387 -7.56 2.16 42.19
C ARG A 387 -6.70 3.40 41.85
N THR A 388 -6.85 3.95 40.67
CA THR A 388 -6.55 5.37 40.46
C THR A 388 -7.76 6.15 40.97
N GLU A 389 -7.74 6.53 42.24
CA GLU A 389 -8.72 7.45 42.79
C GLU A 389 -8.61 8.79 42.04
N GLY A 390 -9.65 9.16 41.33
CA GLY A 390 -10.04 10.55 41.17
C GLY A 390 -9.50 11.33 39.96
N ARG A 391 -9.00 10.73 38.87
CA ARG A 391 -8.85 11.47 37.59
C ARG A 391 -9.51 10.73 36.45
N SER A 392 -10.52 11.37 35.86
CA SER A 392 -11.21 10.84 34.68
C SER A 392 -10.21 10.59 33.56
N PRO A 393 -10.17 9.37 32.99
CA PRO A 393 -9.27 9.11 31.85
C PRO A 393 -9.71 9.98 30.64
N VAL A 394 -8.73 10.61 30.01
CA VAL A 394 -8.86 11.51 28.85
C VAL A 394 -9.52 10.86 27.61
N PHE A 395 -9.81 9.57 27.67
CA PHE A 395 -10.51 8.82 26.61
C PHE A 395 -12.00 9.16 26.44
N SER A 396 -12.60 10.00 27.32
CA SER A 396 -14.05 10.26 27.27
C SER A 396 -14.47 11.54 26.56
N ARG A 397 -13.55 12.44 26.16
CA ARG A 397 -13.92 13.70 25.48
C ARG A 397 -12.79 14.20 24.56
N LYS A 398 -12.81 13.81 23.32
CA LYS A 398 -12.61 14.67 22.13
C LYS A 398 -12.86 13.89 20.87
#